data_676446b9e43e82d22abdc1e3d704d0b7
#
_entry.id   676446b9e43e82d22abdc1e3d704d0b7
#
_cell.length_a   1.000
_cell.length_b   1.000
_cell.length_c   1.000
_cell.angle_alpha   90.00
_cell.angle_beta   90.00
_cell.angle_gamma   90.00
#
_symmetry.space_group_name_H-M   'P 1'
#
loop_
_entity.id
_entity.type
_entity.pdbx_description
1 polymer ?
#
loop_
_entity_poly.entity_id
_entity_poly.type
_entity_poly.pdbx_seq_one_letter_code
_entity_poly.pdbx_strand_id
1 'polypeptide(L)'
;RLGSTPTVEKTFFALANDRQLTFKLPGDEELFKSLNGGIYLNAPASLTHLSSIDPKRIGKAAIARKYLRDILDKREEQGLFGWTLCMYPTEELARHAGMEIKDYGGQIVKACLLNKADPVAQWEAIHRTVGEIKKWLNSLKVTSFHIESASVDLQITPGEKRKWIGISGHNIPSFEIFLSPDWRGTRGFYYADQPSY
;
A
#
# COMPACT_ATOMS: atom_id res chain seq x y z
N ARG A 1 -11.43 -9.74 12.23
CA ARG A 1 -10.69 -9.22 13.40
C ARG A 1 -11.14 -7.78 13.66
N LEU A 2 -11.58 -7.46 14.87
CA LEU A 2 -11.89 -6.10 15.24
C LEU A 2 -10.57 -5.35 15.53
N GLY A 3 -10.45 -4.16 14.97
CA GLY A 3 -9.37 -3.24 15.31
C GLY A 3 -9.59 -2.59 16.68
N SER A 4 -8.52 -2.10 17.30
CA SER A 4 -8.62 -1.25 18.49
C SER A 4 -9.05 0.17 18.11
N THR A 5 -9.67 0.88 19.03
CA THR A 5 -9.91 2.32 18.84
C THR A 5 -8.59 3.09 19.00
N PRO A 6 -8.44 4.29 18.41
CA PRO A 6 -7.25 5.12 18.58
C PRO A 6 -6.86 5.34 20.05
N THR A 7 -7.84 5.53 20.93
CA THR A 7 -7.61 5.71 22.38
C THR A 7 -7.05 4.45 23.02
N VAL A 8 -7.60 3.28 22.73
CA VAL A 8 -7.12 2.00 23.26
C VAL A 8 -5.72 1.69 22.75
N GLU A 9 -5.48 1.93 21.48
CA GLU A 9 -4.17 1.70 20.86
C GLU A 9 -3.11 2.63 21.45
N LYS A 10 -3.41 3.93 21.57
CA LYS A 10 -2.52 4.89 22.23
C LYS A 10 -2.20 4.49 23.67
N THR A 11 -3.22 4.14 24.46
CA THR A 11 -3.06 3.69 25.84
C THR A 11 -2.19 2.44 25.92
N PHE A 12 -2.42 1.47 25.04
CA PHE A 12 -1.58 0.28 24.97
C PHE A 12 -0.12 0.63 24.70
N PHE A 13 0.17 1.40 23.67
CA PHE A 13 1.55 1.78 23.38
C PHE A 13 2.18 2.68 24.44
N ALA A 14 1.42 3.47 25.18
CA ALA A 14 1.92 4.28 26.27
C ALA A 14 2.30 3.45 27.52
N LEU A 15 1.48 2.48 27.89
CA LEU A 15 1.57 1.79 29.19
C LEU A 15 2.12 0.36 29.13
N ALA A 16 2.04 -0.33 27.98
CA ALA A 16 2.45 -1.72 27.86
C ALA A 16 3.94 -1.90 28.23
N ASN A 17 4.26 -2.94 28.97
CA ASN A 17 5.64 -3.35 29.18
C ASN A 17 6.16 -4.16 27.98
N ASP A 18 7.45 -4.47 27.96
CA ASP A 18 8.10 -5.19 26.86
C ASP A 18 7.47 -6.55 26.55
N ARG A 19 7.08 -7.30 27.58
CA ARG A 19 6.41 -8.58 27.41
C ARG A 19 5.06 -8.41 26.70
N GLN A 20 4.31 -7.37 27.02
CA GLN A 20 3.02 -7.06 26.40
C GLN A 20 3.21 -6.61 24.95
N LEU A 21 4.19 -5.74 24.67
CA LEU A 21 4.49 -5.29 23.30
C LEU A 21 4.87 -6.45 22.36
N THR A 22 5.58 -7.44 22.89
CA THR A 22 6.07 -8.59 22.10
C THR A 22 5.20 -9.85 22.23
N PHE A 23 4.05 -9.74 22.88
CA PHE A 23 3.18 -10.88 23.11
C PHE A 23 2.62 -11.43 21.79
N LYS A 24 2.79 -12.73 21.61
CA LYS A 24 2.21 -13.49 20.49
C LYS A 24 0.93 -14.13 20.95
N LEU A 25 -0.18 -13.81 20.26
CA LEU A 25 -1.48 -14.39 20.59
C LEU A 25 -1.50 -15.87 20.20
N PRO A 26 -1.90 -16.77 21.11
CA PRO A 26 -2.16 -18.17 20.76
C PRO A 26 -3.18 -18.28 19.64
N GLY A 27 -2.93 -19.14 18.67
CA GLY A 27 -3.81 -19.35 17.53
C GLY A 27 -3.63 -18.36 16.35
N ASP A 28 -2.89 -17.26 16.53
CA ASP A 28 -2.66 -16.32 15.40
C ASP A 28 -1.90 -17.01 14.25
N GLU A 29 -0.90 -17.82 14.57
CA GLU A 29 -0.10 -18.52 13.56
C GLU A 29 -0.93 -19.52 12.76
N GLU A 30 -1.73 -20.34 13.43
CA GLU A 30 -2.65 -21.31 12.80
C GLU A 30 -3.68 -20.60 11.93
N LEU A 31 -4.25 -19.49 12.44
CA LEU A 31 -5.18 -18.68 11.67
C LEU A 31 -4.53 -18.16 10.38
N PHE A 32 -3.36 -17.54 10.48
CA PHE A 32 -2.69 -16.95 9.32
C PHE A 32 -2.25 -18.00 8.30
N LYS A 33 -1.89 -19.20 8.74
CA LYS A 33 -1.62 -20.35 7.87
C LYS A 33 -2.86 -20.88 7.14
N SER A 34 -4.06 -20.64 7.67
CA SER A 34 -5.31 -21.12 7.08
C SER A 34 -5.99 -20.10 6.14
N LEU A 35 -5.57 -18.83 6.15
CA LEU A 35 -6.19 -17.80 5.32
C LEU A 35 -5.92 -18.03 3.82
N ASN A 36 -6.96 -17.97 3.01
CA ASN A 36 -6.87 -18.03 1.55
C ASN A 36 -6.94 -16.66 0.89
N GLY A 37 -7.43 -15.65 1.61
CA GLY A 37 -7.50 -14.28 1.10
C GLY A 37 -7.78 -13.26 2.18
N GLY A 38 -7.54 -11.99 1.85
CA GLY A 38 -7.80 -10.85 2.71
C GLY A 38 -8.38 -9.66 1.95
N ILE A 39 -9.45 -9.07 2.48
CA ILE A 39 -9.98 -7.80 2.01
C ILE A 39 -9.76 -6.78 3.12
N TYR A 40 -8.98 -5.75 2.83
CA TYR A 40 -8.63 -4.72 3.80
C TYR A 40 -9.33 -3.42 3.44
N LEU A 41 -10.15 -2.91 4.35
CA LEU A 41 -10.76 -1.59 4.26
C LEU A 41 -10.00 -0.65 5.20
N ASN A 42 -9.20 0.24 4.62
CA ASN A 42 -8.45 1.22 5.41
C ASN A 42 -9.36 2.39 5.78
N ALA A 43 -9.81 2.41 7.03
CA ALA A 43 -10.78 3.36 7.57
C ALA A 43 -10.23 3.99 8.88
N PRO A 44 -9.14 4.76 8.84
CA PRO A 44 -8.55 5.33 10.05
C PRO A 44 -9.47 6.35 10.68
N ALA A 45 -9.70 6.20 11.99
CA ALA A 45 -10.41 7.20 12.80
C ALA A 45 -9.48 8.33 13.28
N SER A 46 -8.17 8.15 13.17
CA SER A 46 -7.13 9.15 13.43
C SER A 46 -5.84 8.75 12.75
N LEU A 47 -5.15 9.70 12.13
CA LEU A 47 -3.82 9.52 11.52
C LEU A 47 -2.68 9.90 12.46
N THR A 48 -2.96 10.58 13.56
CA THR A 48 -1.93 11.19 14.43
C THR A 48 -1.99 10.72 15.88
N HIS A 49 -2.88 9.79 16.23
CA HIS A 49 -3.09 9.36 17.63
C HIS A 49 -1.85 8.76 18.30
N LEU A 50 -0.90 8.24 17.52
CA LEU A 50 0.36 7.69 18.01
C LEU A 50 1.54 8.67 17.92
N SER A 51 1.35 9.91 17.47
CA SER A 51 2.44 10.89 17.28
C SER A 51 3.25 11.20 18.54
N SER A 52 2.65 11.04 19.72
CA SER A 52 3.32 11.24 21.03
C SER A 52 3.95 9.97 21.61
N ILE A 53 3.85 8.85 20.92
CA ILE A 53 4.40 7.55 21.37
C ILE A 53 5.84 7.41 20.84
N ASP A 54 6.74 6.90 21.68
CA ASP A 54 8.10 6.56 21.25
C ASP A 54 8.05 5.55 20.09
N PRO A 55 8.57 5.90 18.89
CA PRO A 55 8.58 5.02 17.73
C PRO A 55 9.23 3.67 17.98
N LYS A 56 10.19 3.58 18.91
CA LYS A 56 10.84 2.31 19.29
C LYS A 56 9.84 1.31 19.85
N ARG A 57 8.84 1.78 20.58
CA ARG A 57 7.79 0.92 21.16
C ARG A 57 6.89 0.33 20.06
N ILE A 58 6.50 1.18 19.11
CA ILE A 58 5.71 0.78 17.94
C ILE A 58 6.51 -0.23 17.10
N GLY A 59 7.78 0.09 16.81
CA GLY A 59 8.69 -0.76 16.06
C GLY A 59 8.91 -2.12 16.73
N LYS A 60 9.06 -2.16 18.07
CA LYS A 60 9.19 -3.40 18.84
C LYS A 60 7.98 -4.32 18.67
N ALA A 61 6.78 -3.78 18.76
CA ALA A 61 5.55 -4.56 18.55
C ALA A 61 5.40 -5.01 17.09
N ALA A 62 5.77 -4.17 16.12
CA ALA A 62 5.75 -4.52 14.71
C ALA A 62 6.69 -5.69 14.39
N ILE A 63 7.94 -5.62 14.88
CA ILE A 63 8.95 -6.67 14.70
C ILE A 63 8.46 -7.99 15.33
N ALA A 64 7.89 -7.95 16.53
CA ALA A 64 7.39 -9.14 17.20
C ALA A 64 6.26 -9.86 16.44
N ARG A 65 5.51 -9.12 15.59
CA ARG A 65 4.41 -9.65 14.78
C ARG A 65 4.79 -9.89 13.31
N LYS A 66 6.02 -9.59 12.92
CA LYS A 66 6.49 -9.74 11.54
C LYS A 66 6.29 -11.16 11.01
N TYR A 67 6.45 -12.19 11.86
CA TYR A 67 6.26 -13.58 11.46
C TYR A 67 4.89 -13.88 10.85
N LEU A 68 3.83 -13.15 11.25
CA LEU A 68 2.50 -13.30 10.66
C LEU A 68 2.48 -12.78 9.23
N ARG A 69 3.16 -11.68 8.97
CA ARG A 69 3.32 -11.16 7.62
C ARG A 69 4.13 -12.12 6.76
N ASP A 70 5.24 -12.64 7.28
CA ASP A 70 6.11 -13.59 6.58
C ASP A 70 5.34 -14.88 6.18
N ILE A 71 4.36 -15.31 7.00
CA ILE A 71 3.46 -16.44 6.65
C ILE A 71 2.60 -16.08 5.44
N LEU A 72 1.97 -14.89 5.43
CA LEU A 72 1.11 -14.48 4.32
C LEU A 72 1.92 -14.26 3.04
N ASP A 73 3.07 -13.60 3.12
CA ASP A 73 3.96 -13.35 1.98
C ASP A 73 4.38 -14.69 1.33
N LYS A 74 4.78 -15.69 2.14
CA LYS A 74 5.12 -17.02 1.64
C LYS A 74 3.92 -17.73 0.99
N ARG A 75 2.73 -17.58 1.55
CA ARG A 75 1.52 -18.19 0.98
C ARG A 75 1.10 -17.49 -0.32
N GLU A 76 1.31 -16.18 -0.41
CA GLU A 76 1.09 -15.41 -1.64
C GLU A 76 2.05 -15.84 -2.75
N GLU A 77 3.35 -16.00 -2.44
CA GLU A 77 4.36 -16.55 -3.38
C GLU A 77 3.96 -17.95 -3.91
N GLN A 78 3.28 -18.74 -3.10
CA GLN A 78 2.78 -20.06 -3.47
C GLN A 78 1.43 -20.04 -4.19
N GLY A 79 0.81 -18.87 -4.37
CA GLY A 79 -0.52 -18.75 -4.94
C GLY A 79 -1.66 -19.25 -4.03
N LEU A 80 -1.40 -19.40 -2.72
CA LEU A 80 -2.37 -19.90 -1.73
C LEU A 80 -3.06 -18.79 -0.93
N PHE A 81 -2.66 -17.55 -1.15
CA PHE A 81 -3.23 -16.36 -0.52
C PHE A 81 -3.26 -15.21 -1.51
N GLY A 82 -4.38 -14.53 -1.58
CA GLY A 82 -4.54 -13.29 -2.33
C GLY A 82 -5.12 -12.19 -1.45
N TRP A 83 -4.84 -10.94 -1.73
CA TRP A 83 -5.39 -9.85 -0.95
C TRP A 83 -5.69 -8.61 -1.79
N THR A 84 -6.59 -7.80 -1.27
CA THR A 84 -6.87 -6.48 -1.82
C THR A 84 -7.11 -5.48 -0.69
N LEU A 85 -6.76 -4.23 -0.94
CA LEU A 85 -6.92 -3.11 -0.02
C LEU A 85 -7.61 -1.97 -0.75
N CYS A 86 -8.57 -1.33 -0.09
CA CYS A 86 -9.09 -0.04 -0.53
C CYS A 86 -9.27 0.92 0.65
N MET A 87 -9.34 2.21 0.32
CA MET A 87 -9.68 3.24 1.30
C MET A 87 -11.18 3.26 1.50
N TYR A 88 -11.61 3.41 2.76
CA TYR A 88 -12.98 3.69 3.12
C TYR A 88 -13.09 5.15 3.64
N PRO A 89 -14.07 5.95 3.21
CA PRO A 89 -14.14 7.34 3.61
C PRO A 89 -14.38 7.49 5.12
N THR A 90 -13.53 8.30 5.75
CA THR A 90 -13.67 8.69 7.17
C THR A 90 -13.55 10.19 7.29
N GLU A 91 -14.10 10.77 8.34
CA GLU A 91 -13.97 12.21 8.65
C GLU A 91 -12.50 12.63 8.73
N GLU A 92 -11.66 11.78 9.29
CA GLU A 92 -10.22 12.04 9.41
C GLU A 92 -9.54 12.17 8.04
N LEU A 93 -9.82 11.26 7.12
CA LEU A 93 -9.28 11.30 5.77
C LEU A 93 -9.82 12.48 4.97
N ALA A 94 -11.13 12.76 5.07
CA ALA A 94 -11.75 13.89 4.40
C ALA A 94 -11.16 15.22 4.88
N ARG A 95 -11.00 15.38 6.21
CA ARG A 95 -10.38 16.55 6.82
C ARG A 95 -8.93 16.76 6.33
N HIS A 96 -8.13 15.70 6.25
CA HIS A 96 -6.76 15.78 5.71
C HIS A 96 -6.73 16.13 4.22
N ALA A 97 -7.73 15.71 3.46
CA ALA A 97 -7.88 16.09 2.05
C ALA A 97 -8.50 17.49 1.84
N GLY A 98 -8.87 18.20 2.92
CA GLY A 98 -9.56 19.49 2.84
C GLY A 98 -10.96 19.38 2.22
N MET A 99 -11.64 18.27 2.42
CA MET A 99 -12.94 17.95 1.83
C MET A 99 -13.99 17.61 2.89
N GLU A 100 -15.27 17.81 2.54
CA GLU A 100 -16.36 17.18 3.28
C GLU A 100 -16.37 15.68 3.02
N ILE A 101 -16.81 14.88 4.01
CA ILE A 101 -16.80 13.41 3.91
C ILE A 101 -17.59 12.89 2.71
N LYS A 102 -18.69 13.55 2.35
CA LYS A 102 -19.52 13.19 1.19
C LYS A 102 -18.73 13.34 -0.11
N ASP A 103 -18.00 14.44 -0.26
CA ASP A 103 -17.22 14.73 -1.45
C ASP A 103 -16.00 13.80 -1.54
N TYR A 104 -15.32 13.57 -0.42
CA TYR A 104 -14.23 12.60 -0.32
C TYR A 104 -14.69 11.19 -0.70
N GLY A 105 -15.82 10.73 -0.15
CA GLY A 105 -16.45 9.46 -0.53
C GLY A 105 -16.81 9.40 -2.01
N GLY A 106 -17.33 10.51 -2.55
CA GLY A 106 -17.61 10.65 -3.99
C GLY A 106 -16.38 10.49 -4.88
N GLN A 107 -15.21 10.96 -4.45
CA GLN A 107 -13.95 10.75 -5.18
C GLN A 107 -13.55 9.26 -5.15
N ILE A 108 -13.66 8.59 -4.00
CA ILE A 108 -13.36 7.15 -3.91
C ILE A 108 -14.28 6.35 -4.84
N VAL A 109 -15.59 6.62 -4.82
CA VAL A 109 -16.57 5.97 -5.71
C VAL A 109 -16.19 6.14 -7.18
N LYS A 110 -15.80 7.35 -7.59
CA LYS A 110 -15.36 7.64 -8.97
C LYS A 110 -14.04 6.94 -9.30
N ALA A 111 -13.05 7.02 -8.42
CA ALA A 111 -11.74 6.41 -8.61
C ALA A 111 -11.82 4.89 -8.69
N CYS A 112 -12.70 4.27 -7.89
CA CYS A 112 -12.95 2.84 -7.92
C CYS A 112 -13.96 2.40 -9.01
N LEU A 113 -14.42 3.34 -9.86
CA LEU A 113 -15.39 3.11 -10.95
C LEU A 113 -16.76 2.57 -10.48
N LEU A 114 -17.08 2.70 -9.18
CA LEU A 114 -18.33 2.20 -8.61
C LEU A 114 -19.58 2.95 -9.12
N ASN A 115 -19.38 4.09 -9.75
CA ASN A 115 -20.44 4.88 -10.43
C ASN A 115 -20.72 4.39 -11.87
N LYS A 116 -20.05 3.34 -12.35
CA LYS A 116 -20.30 2.75 -13.66
C LYS A 116 -21.36 1.65 -13.58
N ALA A 117 -22.03 1.37 -14.68
CA ALA A 117 -23.05 0.31 -14.73
C ALA A 117 -22.48 -1.07 -14.44
N ASP A 118 -21.24 -1.32 -14.89
CA ASP A 118 -20.49 -2.55 -14.61
C ASP A 118 -19.06 -2.21 -14.22
N PRO A 119 -18.77 -1.97 -12.93
CA PRO A 119 -17.43 -1.69 -12.44
C PRO A 119 -16.43 -2.82 -12.71
N VAL A 120 -16.88 -4.08 -12.67
CA VAL A 120 -16.02 -5.24 -12.87
C VAL A 120 -15.50 -5.26 -14.30
N ALA A 121 -16.38 -5.12 -15.28
CA ALA A 121 -15.99 -5.07 -16.68
C ALA A 121 -15.04 -3.89 -16.99
N GLN A 122 -15.22 -2.73 -16.30
CA GLN A 122 -14.29 -1.60 -16.42
C GLN A 122 -12.88 -1.96 -15.91
N TRP A 123 -12.81 -2.60 -14.74
CA TRP A 123 -11.51 -3.03 -14.18
C TRP A 123 -10.85 -4.10 -15.05
N GLU A 124 -11.60 -5.04 -15.59
CA GLU A 124 -11.07 -6.03 -16.54
C GLU A 124 -10.51 -5.39 -17.81
N ALA A 125 -11.18 -4.36 -18.33
CA ALA A 125 -10.69 -3.60 -19.48
C ALA A 125 -9.38 -2.87 -19.15
N ILE A 126 -9.30 -2.20 -18.00
CA ILE A 126 -8.08 -1.53 -17.52
C ILE A 126 -6.95 -2.55 -17.36
N HIS A 127 -7.21 -3.68 -16.72
CA HIS A 127 -6.22 -4.74 -16.54
C HIS A 127 -5.66 -5.25 -17.86
N ARG A 128 -6.51 -5.45 -18.89
CA ARG A 128 -6.06 -5.83 -20.24
C ARG A 128 -5.16 -4.78 -20.85
N THR A 129 -5.59 -3.50 -20.85
CA THR A 129 -4.81 -2.39 -21.40
C THR A 129 -3.45 -2.24 -20.70
N VAL A 130 -3.41 -2.31 -19.38
CA VAL A 130 -2.16 -2.28 -18.61
C VAL A 130 -1.27 -3.48 -18.95
N GLY A 131 -1.88 -4.65 -19.15
CA GLY A 131 -1.17 -5.85 -19.61
C GLY A 131 -0.47 -5.66 -20.95
N GLU A 132 -1.15 -5.03 -21.92
CA GLU A 132 -0.60 -4.71 -23.24
C GLU A 132 0.54 -3.69 -23.16
N ILE A 133 0.36 -2.59 -22.42
CA ILE A 133 1.40 -1.58 -22.21
C ILE A 133 2.61 -2.19 -21.51
N LYS A 134 2.40 -2.98 -20.45
CA LYS A 134 3.47 -3.68 -19.75
C LYS A 134 4.25 -4.61 -20.67
N LYS A 135 3.56 -5.37 -21.53
CA LYS A 135 4.17 -6.25 -22.51
C LYS A 135 5.03 -5.47 -23.52
N TRP A 136 4.49 -4.35 -24.01
CA TRP A 136 5.22 -3.46 -24.90
C TRP A 136 6.46 -2.87 -24.23
N LEU A 137 6.33 -2.29 -23.04
CA LEU A 137 7.44 -1.72 -22.29
C LEU A 137 8.56 -2.75 -22.03
N ASN A 138 8.18 -3.99 -21.69
CA ASN A 138 9.15 -5.07 -21.46
C ASN A 138 9.80 -5.60 -22.76
N SER A 139 9.27 -5.27 -23.93
CA SER A 139 9.90 -5.60 -25.22
C SER A 139 10.97 -4.60 -25.63
N LEU A 140 10.99 -3.42 -25.02
CA LEU A 140 11.97 -2.36 -25.30
C LEU A 140 13.33 -2.72 -24.71
N LYS A 141 14.39 -2.53 -25.51
CA LYS A 141 15.77 -2.68 -25.03
C LYS A 141 16.28 -1.31 -24.60
N VAL A 142 15.91 -0.91 -23.38
CA VAL A 142 16.30 0.39 -22.80
C VAL A 142 17.41 0.19 -21.79
N THR A 143 18.50 0.95 -21.95
CA THR A 143 19.63 0.96 -21.03
C THR A 143 19.55 2.06 -19.99
N SER A 144 18.86 3.16 -20.30
CA SER A 144 18.61 4.25 -19.38
C SER A 144 17.38 5.06 -19.76
N PHE A 145 16.81 5.74 -18.78
CA PHE A 145 15.76 6.74 -18.96
C PHE A 145 16.26 8.07 -18.45
N HIS A 146 15.97 9.14 -19.17
CA HIS A 146 16.10 10.51 -18.67
C HIS A 146 14.70 11.08 -18.44
N ILE A 147 14.42 11.50 -17.22
CA ILE A 147 13.15 12.12 -16.83
C ILE A 147 13.44 13.56 -16.47
N GLU A 148 12.84 14.48 -17.19
CA GLU A 148 13.05 15.91 -17.03
C GLU A 148 11.72 16.63 -16.85
N SER A 149 11.67 17.53 -15.88
CA SER A 149 10.59 18.48 -15.65
C SER A 149 11.11 19.69 -14.88
N ALA A 150 10.25 20.65 -14.53
CA ALA A 150 10.67 21.82 -13.75
C ALA A 150 11.29 21.46 -12.38
N SER A 151 10.91 20.33 -11.79
CA SER A 151 11.35 19.88 -10.45
C SER A 151 12.07 18.53 -10.43
N VAL A 152 12.33 17.97 -11.61
CA VAL A 152 12.95 16.64 -11.74
C VAL A 152 13.96 16.64 -12.86
N ASP A 153 15.15 16.16 -12.60
CA ASP A 153 16.18 15.80 -13.59
C ASP A 153 16.83 14.51 -13.12
N LEU A 154 16.36 13.38 -13.67
CA LEU A 154 16.78 12.05 -13.24
C LEU A 154 17.25 11.21 -14.42
N GLN A 155 18.49 10.76 -14.33
CA GLN A 155 19.02 9.67 -15.14
C GLN A 155 18.78 8.35 -14.40
N ILE A 156 17.95 7.48 -14.96
CA ILE A 156 17.55 6.22 -14.33
C ILE A 156 18.11 5.04 -15.13
N THR A 157 18.75 4.11 -14.47
CA THR A 157 19.22 2.85 -15.07
C THR A 157 18.28 1.72 -14.62
N PRO A 158 17.54 1.09 -15.55
CA PRO A 158 16.82 -0.14 -15.23
C PRO A 158 17.84 -1.24 -14.96
N GLY A 159 17.66 -2.02 -13.89
CA GLY A 159 18.53 -3.15 -13.62
C GLY A 159 18.28 -4.29 -14.62
N GLU A 160 19.31 -5.05 -14.99
CA GLU A 160 19.24 -6.15 -15.99
C GLU A 160 18.10 -7.16 -15.72
N LYS A 161 17.82 -7.43 -14.45
CA LYS A 161 16.79 -8.39 -14.03
C LYS A 161 15.45 -7.73 -13.70
N ARG A 162 15.33 -6.42 -13.90
CA ARG A 162 14.10 -5.67 -13.60
C ARG A 162 13.15 -5.71 -14.78
N LYS A 163 11.87 -5.75 -14.47
CA LYS A 163 10.80 -5.73 -15.46
C LYS A 163 9.74 -4.72 -15.06
N TRP A 164 9.11 -4.14 -16.05
CA TRP A 164 7.91 -3.35 -15.84
C TRP A 164 6.81 -4.24 -15.27
N ILE A 165 6.23 -3.80 -14.17
CA ILE A 165 5.08 -4.42 -13.51
C ILE A 165 3.95 -3.40 -13.44
N GLY A 166 2.74 -3.88 -13.27
CA GLY A 166 1.57 -3.03 -13.19
C GLY A 166 0.49 -3.73 -12.39
N ILE A 167 -0.67 -3.18 -12.41
CA ILE A 167 -1.84 -3.58 -11.62
C ILE A 167 -1.79 -5.03 -11.17
N SER A 168 -1.75 -5.25 -9.85
CA SER A 168 -1.83 -6.58 -9.24
C SER A 168 -3.23 -6.87 -8.65
N GLY A 169 -4.07 -5.84 -8.50
CA GLY A 169 -5.32 -5.92 -7.76
C GLY A 169 -5.15 -5.78 -6.25
N HIS A 170 -3.93 -5.59 -5.76
CA HIS A 170 -3.66 -5.41 -4.34
C HIS A 170 -4.23 -4.10 -3.80
N ASN A 171 -4.06 -3.00 -4.52
CA ASN A 171 -4.63 -1.71 -4.15
C ASN A 171 -5.74 -1.33 -5.10
N ILE A 172 -6.85 -0.84 -4.59
CA ILE A 172 -7.95 -0.33 -5.38
C ILE A 172 -8.23 1.12 -4.95
N PRO A 173 -8.16 2.08 -5.87
CA PRO A 173 -7.83 1.97 -7.31
C PRO A 173 -6.36 1.70 -7.55
N SER A 174 -6.04 1.10 -8.71
CA SER A 174 -4.67 0.82 -9.14
C SER A 174 -4.58 1.01 -10.65
N PHE A 175 -3.78 1.99 -11.09
CA PHE A 175 -3.62 2.36 -12.51
C PHE A 175 -2.15 2.44 -12.92
N GLU A 176 -1.25 2.14 -12.01
CA GLU A 176 0.18 2.33 -12.21
C GLU A 176 0.80 1.21 -13.05
N ILE A 177 1.81 1.62 -13.82
CA ILE A 177 2.82 0.73 -14.40
C ILE A 177 4.16 1.29 -13.97
N PHE A 178 4.98 0.48 -13.34
CA PHE A 178 6.24 0.95 -12.78
C PHE A 178 7.38 -0.04 -12.95
N LEU A 179 8.60 0.47 -12.83
CA LEU A 179 9.84 -0.25 -12.79
C LEU A 179 10.63 0.24 -11.58
N SER A 180 11.12 -0.68 -10.74
CA SER A 180 12.08 -0.32 -9.69
C SER A 180 13.47 -0.23 -10.30
N PRO A 181 14.11 0.94 -10.39
CA PRO A 181 15.42 1.10 -11.02
C PRO A 181 16.54 0.48 -10.18
N ASP A 182 17.73 0.31 -10.79
CA ASP A 182 18.94 0.11 -10.01
C ASP A 182 19.38 1.47 -9.42
N TRP A 183 19.22 1.63 -8.12
CA TRP A 183 19.54 2.87 -7.41
C TRP A 183 21.01 3.27 -7.57
N ARG A 184 21.93 2.31 -7.75
CA ARG A 184 23.37 2.57 -7.93
C ARG A 184 23.70 3.26 -9.26
N GLY A 185 22.88 3.01 -10.28
CA GLY A 185 22.97 3.66 -11.59
C GLY A 185 22.04 4.87 -11.75
N THR A 186 21.25 5.21 -10.75
CA THR A 186 20.32 6.34 -10.79
C THR A 186 20.98 7.59 -10.24
N ARG A 187 20.90 8.72 -10.97
CA ARG A 187 21.53 10.01 -10.63
C ARG A 187 20.60 11.15 -10.97
N GLY A 188 20.77 12.27 -10.25
CA GLY A 188 20.03 13.49 -10.50
C GLY A 188 19.32 14.01 -9.25
N PHE A 189 18.32 14.83 -9.45
CA PHE A 189 17.55 15.40 -8.36
C PHE A 189 16.05 15.28 -8.61
N TYR A 190 15.32 15.28 -7.51
CA TYR A 190 13.88 15.33 -7.46
C TYR A 190 13.44 16.23 -6.30
N TYR A 191 12.61 17.23 -6.61
CA TYR A 191 11.96 18.07 -5.60
C TYR A 191 10.47 17.73 -5.55
N ALA A 192 10.03 17.24 -4.40
CA ALA A 192 8.60 17.09 -4.14
C ALA A 192 7.98 18.47 -3.87
N ASP A 193 6.96 18.81 -4.62
CA ASP A 193 6.17 20.03 -4.42
C ASP A 193 5.10 19.87 -3.32
N GLN A 194 4.88 18.62 -2.89
CA GLN A 194 4.02 18.27 -1.77
C GLN A 194 4.82 17.49 -0.72
N PRO A 195 4.61 17.75 0.59
CA PRO A 195 5.27 16.98 1.63
C PRO A 195 4.83 15.51 1.58
N SER A 196 5.80 14.62 1.78
CA SER A 196 5.56 13.19 1.95
C SER A 196 5.58 12.88 3.45
N TYR A 197 4.54 12.24 3.97
CA TYR A 197 4.40 11.90 5.38
C TYR A 197 4.62 10.40 5.63
#